data_da7ae50b2585c869bb9a4ca7fd579ef3
#
_entry.id   da7ae50b2585c869bb9a4ca7fd579ef3
#
_cell.length_a   1.000
_cell.length_b   1.000
_cell.length_c   1.000
_cell.angle_alpha   90.00
_cell.angle_beta   90.00
_cell.angle_gamma   90.00
#
_symmetry.space_group_name_H-M   'P 1'
#
loop_
_entity.id
_entity.type
_entity.pdbx_description
1 polymer ?
#
loop_
_entity_poly.entity_id
_entity_poly.type
_entity_poly.pdbx_seq_one_letter_code
_entity_poly.pdbx_strand_id
1 'polypeptide(L)'
;MEWLNSLFFEHTPLQAVVILSIIIAVGLGLGKIHLFGISLGVTFVFFAGILAGHLGFSIDSNMLNYAESFGLVLFVYELGLQVGPGFFSSFRKGGVQLNMLGMGVILTGTVMTVLFSKLGDIPMSDMVGILCGATTNTPALGAAQQTLKQMGEPASGAALSCAVTYPLGVVGVILAMLLVRKLFVRPSDIDIHEHEDTNQTFIATFKVHNPAIFNKSIKEVALLSYPKFVISRLWREGTVSIPTSEKILKENDRLLVITTEKDAPSLTILFGEQESQDWNKEDIDWNAIDSQLISKHIVISRPEINGKKLGSLRLRNSYGINISRVMRSGVQLLATPGLILQLGDRLTVVGEAKAIENVEKVLGNAVKTLKDPNLAAIFIGIVLGLILGSIPIAIPGISTPVKLGLAGGPIVVGI
;
A
#
# COMPACT_ATOMS: atom_id res chain seq x y z
N MET A 1 -48.86 -9.47 4.03
CA MET A 1 -48.22 -9.15 2.73
C MET A 1 -48.03 -7.65 2.51
N GLU A 2 -48.81 -6.78 3.17
CA GLU A 2 -48.62 -5.30 3.05
C GLU A 2 -47.25 -4.81 3.52
N TRP A 3 -46.69 -5.34 4.59
CA TRP A 3 -45.38 -4.96 5.08
C TRP A 3 -44.21 -5.27 4.11
N LEU A 4 -44.34 -6.35 3.32
CA LEU A 4 -43.36 -6.67 2.27
C LEU A 4 -43.47 -5.68 1.12
N ASN A 5 -44.71 -5.26 0.79
CA ASN A 5 -44.92 -4.28 -0.25
C ASN A 5 -44.31 -2.91 0.13
N SER A 6 -44.53 -2.49 1.39
CA SER A 6 -43.91 -1.24 1.87
C SER A 6 -42.41 -1.31 1.92
N LEU A 7 -41.80 -2.48 2.20
CA LEU A 7 -40.37 -2.68 2.28
C LEU A 7 -39.66 -2.56 0.92
N PHE A 8 -40.35 -2.91 -0.19
CA PHE A 8 -39.72 -2.97 -1.51
C PHE A 8 -40.20 -1.93 -2.52
N PHE A 9 -41.41 -1.40 -2.34
CA PHE A 9 -42.06 -0.57 -3.38
C PHE A 9 -42.53 0.80 -2.87
N GLU A 10 -42.62 1.03 -1.57
CA GLU A 10 -42.94 2.37 -1.05
C GLU A 10 -41.69 3.18 -0.85
N HIS A 11 -41.62 4.39 -1.44
CA HIS A 11 -40.45 5.29 -1.41
C HIS A 11 -40.20 5.84 0.02
N THR A 12 -39.75 4.97 0.91
CA THR A 12 -39.39 5.27 2.32
C THR A 12 -37.89 5.20 2.56
N PRO A 13 -37.36 5.85 3.60
CA PRO A 13 -35.96 5.69 3.99
C PRO A 13 -35.58 4.22 4.26
N LEU A 14 -36.48 3.44 4.83
CA LEU A 14 -36.26 2.02 5.09
C LEU A 14 -36.10 1.23 3.79
N GLN A 15 -36.98 1.46 2.82
CA GLN A 15 -36.93 0.85 1.49
C GLN A 15 -35.57 1.18 0.81
N ALA A 16 -35.14 2.44 0.85
CA ALA A 16 -33.88 2.87 0.24
C ALA A 16 -32.68 2.11 0.84
N VAL A 17 -32.62 1.99 2.16
CA VAL A 17 -31.55 1.24 2.86
C VAL A 17 -31.58 -0.25 2.49
N VAL A 18 -32.77 -0.85 2.46
CA VAL A 18 -32.93 -2.28 2.14
C VAL A 18 -32.50 -2.57 0.70
N ILE A 19 -32.97 -1.79 -0.28
CA ILE A 19 -32.64 -1.99 -1.69
C ILE A 19 -31.12 -1.79 -1.91
N LEU A 20 -30.54 -0.70 -1.41
CA LEU A 20 -29.10 -0.46 -1.52
C LEU A 20 -28.28 -1.57 -0.87
N SER A 21 -28.70 -2.05 0.32
CA SER A 21 -28.02 -3.15 1.02
C SER A 21 -28.06 -4.44 0.23
N ILE A 22 -29.19 -4.77 -0.39
CA ILE A 22 -29.34 -5.96 -1.24
C ILE A 22 -28.46 -5.85 -2.48
N ILE A 23 -28.47 -4.70 -3.16
CA ILE A 23 -27.64 -4.44 -4.35
C ILE A 23 -26.16 -4.61 -3.99
N ILE A 24 -25.73 -4.03 -2.87
CA ILE A 24 -24.35 -4.15 -2.40
C ILE A 24 -24.01 -5.60 -2.06
N ALA A 25 -24.85 -6.30 -1.30
CA ALA A 25 -24.62 -7.68 -0.89
C ALA A 25 -24.55 -8.64 -2.11
N VAL A 26 -25.48 -8.51 -3.05
CA VAL A 26 -25.51 -9.32 -4.28
C VAL A 26 -24.29 -8.99 -5.14
N GLY A 27 -23.98 -7.71 -5.34
CA GLY A 27 -22.83 -7.28 -6.13
C GLY A 27 -21.49 -7.77 -5.55
N LEU A 28 -21.28 -7.64 -4.23
CA LEU A 28 -20.09 -8.16 -3.56
C LEU A 28 -20.04 -9.71 -3.58
N GLY A 29 -21.17 -10.38 -3.49
CA GLY A 29 -21.26 -11.84 -3.63
C GLY A 29 -20.81 -12.30 -5.02
N LEU A 30 -21.35 -11.68 -6.07
CA LEU A 30 -20.99 -11.93 -7.46
C LEU A 30 -19.53 -11.55 -7.75
N GLY A 31 -19.03 -10.49 -7.11
CA GLY A 31 -17.63 -10.04 -7.23
C GLY A 31 -16.60 -11.07 -6.77
N LYS A 32 -16.97 -12.08 -6.01
CA LYS A 32 -16.08 -13.19 -5.61
C LYS A 32 -15.94 -14.26 -6.69
N ILE A 33 -16.78 -14.23 -7.72
CA ILE A 33 -16.73 -15.19 -8.82
C ILE A 33 -15.55 -14.84 -9.73
N HIS A 34 -14.69 -15.83 -9.97
CA HIS A 34 -13.57 -15.71 -10.91
C HIS A 34 -13.93 -16.42 -12.20
N LEU A 35 -14.02 -15.64 -13.28
CA LEU A 35 -14.19 -16.16 -14.63
C LEU A 35 -12.83 -16.13 -15.34
N PHE A 36 -12.32 -17.28 -15.75
CA PHE A 36 -10.99 -17.40 -16.37
C PHE A 36 -9.83 -16.81 -15.54
N GLY A 37 -9.94 -16.85 -14.21
CA GLY A 37 -8.94 -16.26 -13.32
C GLY A 37 -9.07 -14.75 -13.10
N ILE A 38 -10.08 -14.10 -13.68
CA ILE A 38 -10.35 -12.67 -13.54
C ILE A 38 -11.62 -12.48 -12.72
N SER A 39 -11.56 -11.57 -11.74
CA SER A 39 -12.72 -11.13 -10.97
C SER A 39 -12.93 -9.63 -11.18
N LEU A 40 -14.18 -9.22 -11.39
CA LEU A 40 -14.54 -7.80 -11.44
C LEU A 40 -14.66 -7.18 -10.03
N GLY A 41 -14.56 -7.99 -8.98
CA GLY A 41 -14.54 -7.52 -7.60
C GLY A 41 -15.75 -6.65 -7.24
N VAL A 42 -15.50 -5.54 -6.56
CA VAL A 42 -16.52 -4.56 -6.12
C VAL A 42 -17.33 -3.96 -7.28
N THR A 43 -16.80 -3.99 -8.49
CA THR A 43 -17.50 -3.43 -9.68
C THR A 43 -18.82 -4.16 -9.99
N PHE A 44 -18.97 -5.41 -9.55
CA PHE A 44 -20.26 -6.10 -9.70
C PHE A 44 -21.42 -5.41 -8.98
N VAL A 45 -21.16 -4.59 -7.96
CA VAL A 45 -22.18 -3.77 -7.29
C VAL A 45 -22.82 -2.79 -8.28
N PHE A 46 -22.02 -2.19 -9.17
CA PHE A 46 -22.51 -1.30 -10.23
C PHE A 46 -23.45 -2.04 -11.18
N PHE A 47 -23.09 -3.24 -11.65
CA PHE A 47 -23.96 -4.04 -12.51
C PHE A 47 -25.19 -4.57 -11.80
N ALA A 48 -25.08 -4.92 -10.51
CA ALA A 48 -26.24 -5.30 -9.69
C ALA A 48 -27.23 -4.15 -9.53
N GLY A 49 -26.74 -2.90 -9.41
CA GLY A 49 -27.57 -1.70 -9.39
C GLY A 49 -28.33 -1.48 -10.69
N ILE A 50 -27.66 -1.64 -11.85
CA ILE A 50 -28.30 -1.54 -13.17
C ILE A 50 -29.38 -2.61 -13.33
N LEU A 51 -29.10 -3.85 -12.92
CA LEU A 51 -30.06 -4.94 -12.97
C LEU A 51 -31.29 -4.66 -12.09
N ALA A 52 -31.06 -4.17 -10.86
CA ALA A 52 -32.15 -3.79 -9.95
C ALA A 52 -33.04 -2.70 -10.55
N GLY A 53 -32.45 -1.67 -11.16
CA GLY A 53 -33.20 -0.64 -11.88
C GLY A 53 -33.98 -1.18 -13.07
N HIS A 54 -33.39 -2.11 -13.84
CA HIS A 54 -34.06 -2.79 -14.94
C HIS A 54 -35.26 -3.65 -14.47
N LEU A 55 -35.14 -4.26 -13.29
CA LEU A 55 -36.24 -5.04 -12.68
C LEU A 55 -37.34 -4.15 -12.06
N GLY A 56 -37.20 -2.83 -12.17
CA GLY A 56 -38.22 -1.88 -11.72
C GLY A 56 -38.08 -1.43 -10.26
N PHE A 57 -37.00 -1.79 -9.57
CA PHE A 57 -36.73 -1.23 -8.25
C PHE A 57 -36.31 0.24 -8.40
N SER A 58 -37.03 1.13 -7.71
CA SER A 58 -36.74 2.56 -7.70
C SER A 58 -36.63 3.07 -6.27
N ILE A 59 -35.78 4.06 -6.07
CA ILE A 59 -35.57 4.73 -4.78
C ILE A 59 -35.93 6.20 -4.98
N ASP A 60 -36.44 6.87 -3.93
CA ASP A 60 -36.67 8.31 -3.96
C ASP A 60 -35.40 9.06 -4.42
N SER A 61 -35.56 9.98 -5.37
CA SER A 61 -34.44 10.67 -6.00
C SER A 61 -33.60 11.48 -5.01
N ASN A 62 -34.18 12.06 -3.96
CA ASN A 62 -33.43 12.84 -2.97
C ASN A 62 -32.59 11.91 -2.09
N MET A 63 -33.16 10.77 -1.69
CA MET A 63 -32.47 9.75 -0.90
C MET A 63 -31.31 9.13 -1.71
N LEU A 64 -31.54 8.86 -2.99
CA LEU A 64 -30.51 8.33 -3.89
C LEU A 64 -29.36 9.34 -4.07
N ASN A 65 -29.66 10.60 -4.32
CA ASN A 65 -28.66 11.67 -4.45
C ASN A 65 -27.87 11.89 -3.14
N TYR A 66 -28.52 11.76 -1.99
CA TYR A 66 -27.83 11.83 -0.71
C TYR A 66 -26.87 10.66 -0.52
N ALA A 67 -27.32 9.43 -0.77
CA ALA A 67 -26.52 8.22 -0.65
C ALA A 67 -25.33 8.23 -1.62
N GLU A 68 -25.55 8.65 -2.87
CA GLU A 68 -24.51 8.84 -3.89
C GLU A 68 -23.44 9.85 -3.43
N SER A 69 -23.87 11.03 -2.99
CA SER A 69 -22.97 12.10 -2.57
C SER A 69 -22.17 11.70 -1.31
N PHE A 70 -22.83 11.12 -0.32
CA PHE A 70 -22.18 10.68 0.90
C PHE A 70 -21.21 9.54 0.66
N GLY A 71 -21.61 8.54 -0.13
CA GLY A 71 -20.74 7.43 -0.53
C GLY A 71 -19.54 7.89 -1.32
N LEU A 72 -19.71 8.82 -2.27
CA LEU A 72 -18.61 9.38 -3.04
C LEU A 72 -17.58 10.10 -2.14
N VAL A 73 -18.04 10.93 -1.21
CA VAL A 73 -17.17 11.66 -0.27
C VAL A 73 -16.35 10.70 0.58
N LEU A 74 -16.99 9.69 1.19
CA LEU A 74 -16.30 8.68 1.98
C LEU A 74 -15.25 7.94 1.15
N PHE A 75 -15.62 7.50 -0.04
CA PHE A 75 -14.75 6.73 -0.93
C PHE A 75 -13.52 7.53 -1.39
N VAL A 76 -13.70 8.76 -1.85
CA VAL A 76 -12.57 9.56 -2.33
C VAL A 76 -11.66 10.03 -1.21
N TYR A 77 -12.21 10.26 0.00
CA TYR A 77 -11.41 10.58 1.18
C TYR A 77 -10.55 9.38 1.59
N GLU A 78 -11.12 8.16 1.59
CA GLU A 78 -10.38 6.92 1.85
C GLU A 78 -9.24 6.71 0.85
N LEU A 79 -9.50 6.95 -0.45
CA LEU A 79 -8.45 6.90 -1.47
C LEU A 79 -7.32 7.90 -1.17
N GLY A 80 -7.64 9.12 -0.72
CA GLY A 80 -6.66 10.10 -0.29
C GLY A 80 -5.80 9.57 0.85
N LEU A 81 -6.41 9.01 1.90
CA LEU A 81 -5.71 8.42 3.04
C LEU A 81 -4.81 7.24 2.62
N GLN A 82 -5.25 6.41 1.67
CA GLN A 82 -4.47 5.27 1.18
C GLN A 82 -3.25 5.72 0.38
N VAL A 83 -3.40 6.75 -0.45
CA VAL A 83 -2.32 7.25 -1.33
C VAL A 83 -1.36 8.18 -0.57
N GLY A 84 -1.85 8.93 0.42
CA GLY A 84 -1.12 9.99 1.13
C GLY A 84 0.27 9.60 1.62
N PRO A 85 0.47 8.49 2.35
CA PRO A 85 1.78 8.10 2.88
C PRO A 85 2.86 7.91 1.81
N GLY A 86 2.45 7.48 0.60
CA GLY A 86 3.35 7.26 -0.55
C GLY A 86 3.47 8.45 -1.50
N PHE A 87 2.52 9.40 -1.47
CA PHE A 87 2.36 10.43 -2.47
C PHE A 87 3.63 11.29 -2.64
N PHE A 88 4.09 11.94 -1.56
CA PHE A 88 5.27 12.81 -1.62
C PHE A 88 6.57 12.04 -1.87
N SER A 89 6.66 10.77 -1.46
CA SER A 89 7.82 9.93 -1.71
C SER A 89 7.91 9.50 -3.17
N SER A 90 6.77 9.38 -3.86
CA SER A 90 6.71 9.02 -5.28
C SER A 90 7.30 10.08 -6.22
N PHE A 91 7.48 11.32 -5.74
CA PHE A 91 8.18 12.37 -6.48
C PHE A 91 9.70 12.36 -6.30
N ARG A 92 10.26 11.39 -5.55
CA ARG A 92 11.70 11.22 -5.35
C ARG A 92 12.22 10.04 -6.16
N LYS A 93 13.50 10.09 -6.61
CA LYS A 93 14.27 8.99 -7.24
C LYS A 93 13.46 8.03 -8.13
N GLY A 94 13.27 8.39 -9.39
CA GLY A 94 12.64 7.52 -10.41
C GLY A 94 11.11 7.59 -10.45
N GLY A 95 10.44 7.95 -9.35
CA GLY A 95 8.98 8.09 -9.31
C GLY A 95 8.46 9.25 -10.18
N VAL A 96 9.25 10.30 -10.37
CA VAL A 96 8.89 11.43 -11.27
C VAL A 96 8.65 10.95 -12.69
N GLN A 97 9.52 10.06 -13.20
CA GLN A 97 9.38 9.54 -14.56
C GLN A 97 8.07 8.73 -14.72
N LEU A 98 7.75 7.87 -13.75
CA LEU A 98 6.50 7.10 -13.75
C LEU A 98 5.28 8.01 -13.64
N ASN A 99 5.32 9.02 -12.79
CA ASN A 99 4.25 10.02 -12.66
C ASN A 99 4.05 10.82 -13.95
N MET A 100 5.13 11.20 -14.64
CA MET A 100 5.04 11.88 -15.93
C MET A 100 4.44 10.98 -17.03
N LEU A 101 4.81 9.70 -17.05
CA LEU A 101 4.20 8.73 -17.98
C LEU A 101 2.71 8.52 -17.65
N GLY A 102 2.35 8.37 -16.38
CA GLY A 102 0.94 8.29 -15.98
C GLY A 102 0.14 9.53 -16.35
N MET A 103 0.68 10.73 -16.14
CA MET A 103 0.08 11.99 -16.58
C MET A 103 -0.09 12.02 -18.10
N GLY A 104 0.92 11.57 -18.84
CA GLY A 104 0.86 11.47 -20.30
C GLY A 104 -0.29 10.58 -20.79
N VAL A 105 -0.48 9.42 -20.15
CA VAL A 105 -1.59 8.50 -20.48
C VAL A 105 -2.94 9.17 -20.21
N ILE A 106 -3.11 9.83 -19.05
CA ILE A 106 -4.35 10.53 -18.68
C ILE A 106 -4.66 11.65 -19.69
N LEU A 107 -3.67 12.49 -20.00
CA LEU A 107 -3.84 13.60 -20.95
C LEU A 107 -4.18 13.10 -22.36
N THR A 108 -3.50 12.04 -22.82
CA THR A 108 -3.79 11.42 -24.12
C THR A 108 -5.22 10.89 -24.16
N GLY A 109 -5.66 10.17 -23.12
CA GLY A 109 -7.04 9.68 -23.02
C GLY A 109 -8.05 10.83 -23.05
N THR A 110 -7.78 11.92 -22.33
CA THR A 110 -8.64 13.10 -22.31
C THR A 110 -8.71 13.78 -23.69
N VAL A 111 -7.58 13.96 -24.36
CA VAL A 111 -7.54 14.55 -25.71
C VAL A 111 -8.31 13.68 -26.70
N MET A 112 -8.12 12.35 -26.65
CA MET A 112 -8.86 11.41 -27.50
C MET A 112 -10.37 11.49 -27.25
N THR A 113 -10.79 11.62 -25.99
CA THR A 113 -12.19 11.79 -25.60
C THR A 113 -12.81 13.02 -26.28
N VAL A 114 -12.12 14.16 -26.18
CA VAL A 114 -12.59 15.41 -26.84
C VAL A 114 -12.61 15.26 -28.35
N LEU A 115 -11.60 14.63 -28.93
CA LEU A 115 -11.51 14.42 -30.39
C LEU A 115 -12.65 13.53 -30.89
N PHE A 116 -12.90 12.40 -30.26
CA PHE A 116 -13.95 11.47 -30.62
C PHE A 116 -15.35 12.02 -30.37
N SER A 117 -15.55 12.85 -29.36
CA SER A 117 -16.80 13.58 -29.14
C SER A 117 -17.11 14.46 -30.36
N LYS A 118 -16.11 15.21 -30.85
CA LYS A 118 -16.28 16.12 -31.99
C LYS A 118 -16.40 15.38 -33.33
N LEU A 119 -15.62 14.32 -33.54
CA LEU A 119 -15.64 13.57 -34.81
C LEU A 119 -16.86 12.65 -34.93
N GLY A 120 -17.34 12.11 -33.83
CA GLY A 120 -18.46 11.18 -33.77
C GLY A 120 -19.81 11.85 -33.48
N ASP A 121 -19.81 13.16 -33.27
CA ASP A 121 -21.00 13.93 -32.84
C ASP A 121 -21.69 13.34 -31.60
N ILE A 122 -20.85 12.83 -30.65
CA ILE A 122 -21.30 12.21 -29.40
C ILE A 122 -21.30 13.30 -28.33
N PRO A 123 -22.39 13.45 -27.55
CA PRO A 123 -22.43 14.38 -26.43
C PRO A 123 -21.27 14.19 -25.48
N MET A 124 -20.67 15.29 -24.98
CA MET A 124 -19.51 15.21 -24.08
C MET A 124 -19.84 14.49 -22.79
N SER A 125 -21.07 14.59 -22.29
CA SER A 125 -21.56 13.83 -21.13
C SER A 125 -21.40 12.31 -21.31
N ASP A 126 -21.80 11.80 -22.47
CA ASP A 126 -21.71 10.38 -22.81
C ASP A 126 -20.26 9.96 -23.04
N MET A 127 -19.51 10.84 -23.73
CA MET A 127 -18.10 10.57 -24.02
C MET A 127 -17.22 10.48 -22.78
N VAL A 128 -17.50 11.28 -21.75
CA VAL A 128 -16.85 11.16 -20.43
C VAL A 128 -17.21 9.82 -19.77
N GLY A 129 -18.46 9.37 -19.90
CA GLY A 129 -18.88 8.04 -19.45
C GLY A 129 -18.12 6.91 -20.16
N ILE A 130 -17.96 7.02 -21.50
CA ILE A 130 -17.16 6.08 -22.30
C ILE A 130 -15.70 6.03 -21.80
N LEU A 131 -15.08 7.19 -21.54
CA LEU A 131 -13.72 7.24 -20.99
C LEU A 131 -13.63 6.53 -19.64
N CYS A 132 -14.56 6.81 -18.73
CA CYS A 132 -14.60 6.18 -17.41
C CYS A 132 -14.76 4.66 -17.51
N GLY A 133 -15.61 4.18 -18.43
CA GLY A 133 -15.81 2.75 -18.67
C GLY A 133 -14.59 2.10 -19.31
N ALA A 134 -14.04 2.69 -20.36
CA ALA A 134 -12.86 2.18 -21.06
C ALA A 134 -11.61 2.10 -20.17
N THR A 135 -11.48 3.04 -19.22
CA THR A 135 -10.38 3.04 -18.22
C THR A 135 -10.73 2.32 -16.92
N THR A 136 -11.94 1.74 -16.83
CA THR A 136 -12.45 1.06 -15.62
C THR A 136 -12.40 1.93 -14.36
N ASN A 137 -12.64 3.25 -14.50
CA ASN A 137 -12.47 4.26 -13.47
C ASN A 137 -13.84 4.76 -12.95
N THR A 138 -14.47 3.99 -12.06
CA THR A 138 -15.75 4.38 -11.43
C THR A 138 -15.64 5.61 -10.52
N PRO A 139 -14.52 5.90 -9.82
CA PRO A 139 -14.36 7.17 -9.10
C PRO A 139 -14.46 8.39 -10.02
N ALA A 140 -13.83 8.33 -11.19
CA ALA A 140 -13.90 9.40 -12.17
C ALA A 140 -15.33 9.57 -12.70
N LEU A 141 -16.10 8.49 -12.86
CA LEU A 141 -17.52 8.58 -13.22
C LEU A 141 -18.32 9.37 -12.18
N GLY A 142 -18.15 9.06 -10.89
CA GLY A 142 -18.84 9.80 -9.82
C GLY A 142 -18.50 11.29 -9.82
N ALA A 143 -17.21 11.64 -9.99
CA ALA A 143 -16.77 13.03 -10.11
C ALA A 143 -17.36 13.72 -11.36
N ALA A 144 -17.40 13.01 -12.50
CA ALA A 144 -17.98 13.51 -13.75
C ALA A 144 -19.48 13.76 -13.63
N GLN A 145 -20.23 12.80 -13.08
CA GLN A 145 -21.67 12.96 -12.86
C GLN A 145 -21.97 14.16 -11.95
N GLN A 146 -21.19 14.36 -10.90
CA GLN A 146 -21.35 15.52 -10.04
C GLN A 146 -21.08 16.83 -10.77
N THR A 147 -20.01 16.88 -11.59
CA THR A 147 -19.68 18.06 -12.38
C THR A 147 -20.79 18.38 -13.37
N LEU A 148 -21.31 17.37 -14.06
CA LEU A 148 -22.46 17.53 -14.97
C LEU A 148 -23.69 18.09 -14.26
N LYS A 149 -24.04 17.56 -13.07
CA LYS A 149 -25.12 18.09 -12.24
C LYS A 149 -24.90 19.56 -11.85
N GLN A 150 -23.66 19.95 -11.51
CA GLN A 150 -23.33 21.36 -11.20
C GLN A 150 -23.45 22.29 -12.41
N MET A 151 -23.22 21.77 -13.62
CA MET A 151 -23.40 22.50 -14.88
C MET A 151 -24.85 22.53 -15.37
N GLY A 152 -25.76 21.81 -14.71
CA GLY A 152 -27.16 21.66 -15.10
C GLY A 152 -27.37 20.67 -16.25
N GLU A 153 -26.35 19.83 -16.53
CA GLU A 153 -26.38 18.83 -17.59
C GLU A 153 -26.86 17.47 -17.09
N PRO A 154 -27.54 16.66 -17.94
CA PRO A 154 -27.98 15.32 -17.57
C PRO A 154 -26.79 14.39 -17.29
N ALA A 155 -26.75 13.79 -16.08
CA ALA A 155 -25.68 12.87 -15.67
C ALA A 155 -25.95 11.40 -16.03
N SER A 156 -27.19 11.07 -16.45
CA SER A 156 -27.63 9.68 -16.73
C SER A 156 -26.90 9.07 -17.95
N GLY A 157 -26.61 9.88 -18.97
CA GLY A 157 -25.89 9.45 -20.16
C GLY A 157 -24.48 8.95 -19.83
N ALA A 158 -23.77 9.64 -18.93
CA ALA A 158 -22.44 9.22 -18.47
C ALA A 158 -22.46 7.84 -17.78
N ALA A 159 -23.46 7.59 -16.92
CA ALA A 159 -23.60 6.29 -16.27
C ALA A 159 -23.88 5.15 -17.26
N LEU A 160 -24.81 5.37 -18.19
CA LEU A 160 -25.17 4.38 -19.20
C LEU A 160 -23.98 4.06 -20.12
N SER A 161 -23.31 5.08 -20.63
CA SER A 161 -22.15 4.95 -21.50
C SER A 161 -20.99 4.23 -20.79
N CYS A 162 -20.76 4.52 -19.51
CA CYS A 162 -19.79 3.81 -18.69
C CYS A 162 -20.18 2.34 -18.55
N ALA A 163 -21.45 2.02 -18.26
CA ALA A 163 -21.90 0.64 -18.09
C ALA A 163 -21.67 -0.20 -19.35
N VAL A 164 -21.95 0.36 -20.52
CA VAL A 164 -21.78 -0.34 -21.82
C VAL A 164 -20.30 -0.57 -22.14
N THR A 165 -19.44 0.41 -21.86
CA THR A 165 -18.01 0.36 -22.23
C THR A 165 -17.14 -0.34 -21.20
N TYR A 166 -17.59 -0.45 -19.96
CA TYR A 166 -16.80 -1.03 -18.85
C TYR A 166 -16.32 -2.47 -19.11
N PRO A 167 -17.17 -3.42 -19.53
CA PRO A 167 -16.71 -4.79 -19.83
C PRO A 167 -15.66 -4.81 -20.94
N LEU A 168 -15.85 -3.96 -21.98
CA LEU A 168 -14.88 -3.83 -23.07
C LEU A 168 -13.57 -3.21 -22.58
N GLY A 169 -13.63 -2.26 -21.63
CA GLY A 169 -12.47 -1.69 -20.98
C GLY A 169 -11.63 -2.73 -20.26
N VAL A 170 -12.26 -3.61 -19.46
CA VAL A 170 -11.56 -4.71 -18.78
C VAL A 170 -10.86 -5.63 -19.78
N VAL A 171 -11.57 -6.09 -20.79
CA VAL A 171 -11.00 -6.96 -21.84
C VAL A 171 -9.90 -6.23 -22.62
N GLY A 172 -10.14 -4.95 -22.97
CA GLY A 172 -9.20 -4.12 -23.71
C GLY A 172 -7.87 -3.91 -22.98
N VAL A 173 -7.90 -3.64 -21.67
CA VAL A 173 -6.69 -3.50 -20.87
C VAL A 173 -5.89 -4.80 -20.83
N ILE A 174 -6.56 -5.94 -20.63
CA ILE A 174 -5.89 -7.25 -20.63
C ILE A 174 -5.23 -7.53 -21.99
N LEU A 175 -5.98 -7.31 -23.10
CA LEU A 175 -5.44 -7.51 -24.43
C LEU A 175 -4.28 -6.55 -24.74
N ALA A 176 -4.38 -5.29 -24.32
CA ALA A 176 -3.31 -4.31 -24.46
C ALA A 176 -2.04 -4.74 -23.70
N MET A 177 -2.19 -5.21 -22.45
CA MET A 177 -1.06 -5.72 -21.67
C MET A 177 -0.41 -6.95 -22.33
N LEU A 178 -1.21 -7.90 -22.85
CA LEU A 178 -0.70 -9.07 -23.57
C LEU A 178 0.02 -8.67 -24.86
N LEU A 179 -0.54 -7.68 -25.58
CA LEU A 179 0.05 -7.16 -26.82
C LEU A 179 1.39 -6.47 -26.55
N VAL A 180 1.42 -5.56 -25.55
CA VAL A 180 2.64 -4.86 -25.12
C VAL A 180 3.71 -5.88 -24.70
N ARG A 181 3.33 -6.87 -23.89
CA ARG A 181 4.23 -7.96 -23.48
C ARG A 181 4.80 -8.71 -24.68
N LYS A 182 3.98 -9.02 -25.67
CA LYS A 182 4.41 -9.78 -26.85
C LYS A 182 5.28 -8.98 -27.81
N LEU A 183 5.01 -7.69 -28.00
CA LEU A 183 5.68 -6.85 -29.01
C LEU A 183 6.89 -6.09 -28.48
N PHE A 184 6.86 -5.65 -27.23
CA PHE A 184 7.86 -4.72 -26.67
C PHE A 184 8.69 -5.29 -25.55
N VAL A 185 8.26 -6.40 -24.89
CA VAL A 185 8.96 -6.98 -23.77
C VAL A 185 9.76 -8.19 -24.25
N ARG A 186 11.08 -8.12 -24.13
CA ARG A 186 11.98 -9.24 -24.44
C ARG A 186 12.01 -10.23 -23.27
N PRO A 187 12.30 -11.52 -23.49
CA PRO A 187 12.51 -12.47 -22.39
C PRO A 187 13.54 -12.00 -21.36
N SER A 188 14.60 -11.31 -21.80
CA SER A 188 15.59 -10.69 -20.93
C SER A 188 15.07 -9.51 -20.07
N ASP A 189 13.93 -8.90 -20.43
CA ASP A 189 13.32 -7.81 -19.67
C ASP A 189 12.34 -8.38 -18.63
N ILE A 190 11.91 -9.63 -18.85
CA ILE A 190 11.08 -10.44 -17.93
C ILE A 190 11.95 -11.40 -17.10
N ASP A 191 13.12 -11.78 -17.59
CA ASP A 191 14.17 -12.17 -16.69
C ASP A 191 14.37 -10.95 -15.78
N ILE A 192 13.50 -10.91 -14.83
CA ILE A 192 13.92 -10.59 -13.51
C ILE A 192 15.04 -11.65 -13.32
N HIS A 193 16.26 -11.29 -13.77
CA HIS A 193 17.29 -11.19 -12.76
C HIS A 193 16.56 -10.51 -11.63
N GLU A 194 16.06 -11.39 -10.71
CA GLU A 194 15.72 -10.87 -9.42
C GLU A 194 16.71 -9.74 -9.28
N HIS A 195 16.29 -8.49 -9.64
CA HIS A 195 16.93 -7.37 -9.08
C HIS A 195 16.69 -7.76 -7.67
N GLU A 196 17.62 -8.63 -7.32
CA GLU A 196 17.87 -9.08 -5.98
C GLU A 196 17.45 -7.88 -5.25
N ASP A 197 16.26 -7.98 -4.62
CA ASP A 197 15.86 -6.94 -3.72
C ASP A 197 17.10 -6.80 -2.89
N THR A 198 17.95 -5.81 -3.22
CA THR A 198 19.26 -5.58 -2.60
C THR A 198 19.10 -5.40 -1.10
N ASN A 199 17.87 -5.62 -0.64
CA ASN A 199 17.38 -5.55 0.71
C ASN A 199 16.78 -6.87 1.23
N GLN A 200 16.69 -7.97 0.44
CA GLN A 200 16.32 -9.26 1.02
C GLN A 200 17.43 -9.69 1.99
N THR A 201 17.01 -9.92 3.23
CA THR A 201 17.94 -10.32 4.27
C THR A 201 18.30 -11.78 4.09
N PHE A 202 19.58 -12.06 3.91
CA PHE A 202 20.19 -13.37 3.91
C PHE A 202 20.84 -13.63 5.26
N ILE A 203 20.59 -14.80 5.85
CA ILE A 203 21.10 -15.18 7.16
C ILE A 203 22.08 -16.33 6.98
N ALA A 204 23.29 -16.14 7.50
CA ALA A 204 24.30 -17.18 7.49
C ALA A 204 25.10 -17.19 8.79
N THR A 205 25.61 -18.35 9.15
CA THR A 205 26.57 -18.50 10.24
C THR A 205 27.98 -18.51 9.68
N PHE A 206 28.84 -17.69 10.26
CA PHE A 206 30.26 -17.63 9.92
C PHE A 206 31.09 -17.99 11.14
N LYS A 207 32.13 -18.78 10.91
CA LYS A 207 33.16 -19.05 11.90
C LYS A 207 34.36 -18.14 11.64
N VAL A 208 34.81 -17.46 12.68
CA VAL A 208 35.92 -16.52 12.60
C VAL A 208 37.23 -17.27 12.49
N HIS A 209 37.80 -17.29 11.29
CA HIS A 209 39.09 -17.91 10.97
C HIS A 209 40.08 -16.93 10.35
N ASN A 210 39.64 -15.72 9.98
CA ASN A 210 40.52 -14.74 9.38
C ASN A 210 41.38 -14.01 10.41
N PRO A 211 42.72 -14.20 10.44
CA PRO A 211 43.60 -13.54 11.42
C PRO A 211 43.57 -12.02 11.37
N ALA A 212 43.22 -11.43 10.22
CA ALA A 212 43.16 -9.98 10.04
C ALA A 212 42.12 -9.27 10.91
N ILE A 213 41.12 -10.01 11.42
CA ILE A 213 40.05 -9.48 12.29
C ILE A 213 40.14 -9.95 13.75
N PHE A 214 41.14 -10.77 14.09
CA PHE A 214 41.37 -11.18 15.47
C PHE A 214 41.69 -9.98 16.34
N ASN A 215 41.16 -9.97 17.55
CA ASN A 215 41.32 -8.90 18.54
C ASN A 215 40.84 -7.50 18.08
N LYS A 216 40.06 -7.43 16.99
CA LYS A 216 39.37 -6.21 16.57
C LYS A 216 37.95 -6.19 17.09
N SER A 217 37.44 -5.00 17.37
CA SER A 217 36.03 -4.80 17.71
C SER A 217 35.14 -4.98 16.47
N ILE A 218 33.89 -5.38 16.67
CA ILE A 218 32.92 -5.48 15.58
C ILE A 218 32.79 -4.16 14.83
N LYS A 219 32.90 -3.03 15.54
CA LYS A 219 32.89 -1.68 14.93
C LYS A 219 34.06 -1.47 13.98
N GLU A 220 35.27 -1.84 14.39
CA GLU A 220 36.45 -1.75 13.54
C GLU A 220 36.34 -2.64 12.29
N VAL A 221 35.85 -3.88 12.46
CA VAL A 221 35.62 -4.80 11.36
C VAL A 221 34.54 -4.26 10.39
N ALA A 222 33.49 -3.68 10.92
CA ALA A 222 32.43 -3.06 10.08
C ALA A 222 32.92 -1.82 9.31
N LEU A 223 33.90 -1.07 9.83
CA LEU A 223 34.51 0.06 9.13
C LEU A 223 35.48 -0.38 8.02
N LEU A 224 36.09 -1.54 8.15
CA LEU A 224 36.99 -2.12 7.15
C LEU A 224 36.24 -2.82 6.02
N SER A 225 34.95 -3.05 6.19
CA SER A 225 34.11 -3.84 5.27
C SER A 225 33.20 -2.94 4.45
N TYR A 226 33.18 -3.15 3.12
CA TYR A 226 32.20 -2.50 2.24
C TYR A 226 30.81 -3.14 2.37
N PRO A 227 30.63 -4.48 2.49
CA PRO A 227 29.34 -5.11 2.69
C PRO A 227 28.71 -4.70 4.02
N LYS A 228 27.40 -4.39 4.00
CA LYS A 228 26.65 -4.11 5.20
C LYS A 228 26.19 -5.40 5.83
N PHE A 229 26.40 -5.55 7.12
CA PHE A 229 25.95 -6.70 7.88
C PHE A 229 25.51 -6.33 9.30
N VAL A 230 24.72 -7.21 9.90
CA VAL A 230 24.30 -7.12 11.30
C VAL A 230 24.60 -8.46 11.97
N ILE A 231 25.43 -8.47 13.01
CA ILE A 231 25.66 -9.68 13.80
C ILE A 231 24.53 -9.79 14.82
N SER A 232 23.70 -10.84 14.67
CA SER A 232 22.55 -11.09 15.55
C SER A 232 22.95 -11.82 16.81
N ARG A 233 23.79 -12.84 16.70
CA ARG A 233 24.26 -13.68 17.81
C ARG A 233 25.76 -13.98 17.66
N LEU A 234 26.42 -14.15 18.81
CA LEU A 234 27.80 -14.62 18.91
C LEU A 234 27.86 -15.79 19.87
N TRP A 235 28.33 -16.93 19.40
CA TRP A 235 28.63 -18.11 20.24
C TRP A 235 30.13 -18.16 20.50
N ARG A 236 30.49 -18.27 21.78
CA ARG A 236 31.85 -18.41 22.25
C ARG A 236 31.86 -19.37 23.42
N GLU A 237 32.64 -20.44 23.36
CA GLU A 237 32.81 -21.41 24.47
C GLU A 237 31.48 -21.92 25.02
N GLY A 238 30.54 -22.26 24.12
CA GLY A 238 29.22 -22.81 24.48
C GLY A 238 28.20 -21.77 24.99
N THR A 239 28.59 -20.48 25.12
CA THR A 239 27.68 -19.41 25.52
C THR A 239 27.27 -18.58 24.33
N VAL A 240 25.98 -18.16 24.29
CA VAL A 240 25.48 -17.26 23.30
C VAL A 240 25.31 -15.86 23.90
N SER A 241 25.56 -14.85 23.08
CA SER A 241 25.38 -13.45 23.49
C SER A 241 24.99 -12.58 22.30
N ILE A 242 24.31 -11.47 22.57
CA ILE A 242 24.11 -10.40 21.59
C ILE A 242 25.32 -9.49 21.66
N PRO A 243 26.17 -9.47 20.62
CA PRO A 243 27.39 -8.70 20.69
C PRO A 243 27.09 -7.20 20.49
N THR A 244 27.74 -6.36 21.31
CA THR A 244 27.78 -4.91 21.11
C THR A 244 28.82 -4.55 20.04
N SER A 245 28.79 -3.31 19.56
CA SER A 245 29.76 -2.81 18.58
C SER A 245 31.22 -2.85 19.07
N GLU A 246 31.43 -2.78 20.39
CA GLU A 246 32.74 -2.79 21.05
C GLU A 246 33.22 -4.22 21.37
N LYS A 247 32.41 -5.25 21.09
CA LYS A 247 32.79 -6.65 21.35
C LYS A 247 33.95 -7.04 20.44
N ILE A 248 35.00 -7.56 21.07
CA ILE A 248 36.22 -8.02 20.39
C ILE A 248 35.99 -9.43 19.85
N LEU A 249 36.29 -9.64 18.57
CA LEU A 249 36.24 -10.93 17.91
C LEU A 249 37.48 -11.75 18.23
N LYS A 250 37.27 -13.05 18.44
CA LYS A 250 38.33 -14.03 18.68
C LYS A 250 38.28 -15.14 17.65
N GLU A 251 39.35 -15.86 17.54
CA GLU A 251 39.40 -17.09 16.74
C GLU A 251 38.33 -18.07 17.20
N ASN A 252 37.70 -18.79 16.27
CA ASN A 252 36.64 -19.75 16.48
C ASN A 252 35.31 -19.18 17.04
N ASP A 253 35.13 -17.86 17.11
CA ASP A 253 33.81 -17.28 17.34
C ASP A 253 32.87 -17.69 16.22
N ARG A 254 31.63 -18.10 16.56
CA ARG A 254 30.57 -18.35 15.59
C ARG A 254 29.62 -17.15 15.61
N LEU A 255 29.34 -16.60 14.43
CA LEU A 255 28.55 -15.39 14.26
C LEU A 255 27.32 -15.69 13.41
N LEU A 256 26.13 -15.44 13.93
CA LEU A 256 24.93 -15.39 13.11
C LEU A 256 24.83 -13.98 12.50
N VAL A 257 25.03 -13.91 11.20
CA VAL A 257 25.11 -12.67 10.46
C VAL A 257 23.91 -12.53 9.54
N ILE A 258 23.33 -11.34 9.52
CA ILE A 258 22.26 -10.94 8.64
C ILE A 258 22.87 -9.94 7.65
N THR A 259 22.75 -10.24 6.40
CA THR A 259 23.32 -9.46 5.29
C THR A 259 22.37 -9.52 4.07
N THR A 260 22.88 -9.24 2.89
CA THR A 260 22.21 -9.55 1.61
C THR A 260 22.85 -10.79 0.99
N GLU A 261 22.12 -11.53 0.16
CA GLU A 261 22.66 -12.71 -0.53
C GLU A 261 23.88 -12.36 -1.38
N LYS A 262 23.85 -11.20 -2.00
CA LYS A 262 24.96 -10.66 -2.79
C LYS A 262 26.23 -10.39 -1.97
N ASP A 263 26.09 -9.99 -0.72
CA ASP A 263 27.21 -9.63 0.15
C ASP A 263 27.78 -10.85 0.91
N ALA A 264 27.05 -11.95 1.00
CA ALA A 264 27.44 -13.16 1.73
C ALA A 264 28.81 -13.73 1.30
N PRO A 265 29.16 -13.85 -0.01
CA PRO A 265 30.47 -14.32 -0.43
C PRO A 265 31.62 -13.40 0.07
N SER A 266 31.42 -12.10 0.07
CA SER A 266 32.41 -11.14 0.57
C SER A 266 32.60 -11.26 2.09
N LEU A 267 31.53 -11.58 2.82
CA LEU A 267 31.59 -11.83 4.25
C LEU A 267 32.26 -13.18 4.58
N THR A 268 32.19 -14.18 3.71
CA THR A 268 32.96 -15.41 3.83
C THR A 268 34.47 -15.11 3.78
N ILE A 269 34.90 -14.23 2.91
CA ILE A 269 36.31 -13.79 2.86
C ILE A 269 36.67 -13.01 4.11
N LEU A 270 35.77 -12.17 4.61
CA LEU A 270 36.02 -11.32 5.79
C LEU A 270 36.13 -12.14 7.07
N PHE A 271 35.18 -13.05 7.33
CA PHE A 271 35.12 -13.81 8.58
C PHE A 271 35.92 -15.12 8.53
N GLY A 272 35.93 -15.80 7.39
CA GLY A 272 36.66 -17.05 7.15
C GLY A 272 35.79 -18.15 6.58
N GLU A 273 35.02 -18.88 7.39
CA GLU A 273 34.24 -20.03 6.95
C GLU A 273 32.74 -19.78 7.12
N GLN A 274 31.96 -20.03 6.06
CA GLN A 274 30.50 -20.06 6.15
C GLN A 274 30.05 -21.48 6.45
N GLU A 275 29.24 -21.66 7.50
CA GLU A 275 28.64 -22.95 7.83
C GLU A 275 27.50 -23.30 6.87
N SER A 276 27.32 -24.60 6.60
CA SER A 276 26.36 -25.12 5.63
C SER A 276 24.89 -25.06 6.09
N GLN A 277 24.61 -24.60 7.30
CA GLN A 277 23.25 -24.55 7.83
C GLN A 277 22.44 -23.44 7.15
N ASP A 278 21.33 -23.85 6.55
CA ASP A 278 20.39 -22.92 5.89
C ASP A 278 19.44 -22.28 6.93
N TRP A 279 19.62 -20.99 7.16
CA TRP A 279 18.83 -20.18 8.07
C TRP A 279 17.72 -19.37 7.37
N ASN A 280 17.50 -19.59 6.07
CA ASN A 280 16.56 -18.77 5.28
C ASN A 280 15.22 -19.47 5.04
N LYS A 281 15.00 -20.65 5.63
CA LYS A 281 13.73 -21.37 5.60
C LYS A 281 12.65 -20.63 6.42
N GLU A 282 11.40 -20.71 5.95
CA GLU A 282 10.27 -20.03 6.59
C GLU A 282 9.91 -20.62 7.97
N ASP A 283 10.18 -21.91 8.21
CA ASP A 283 9.73 -22.67 9.40
C ASP A 283 10.77 -22.77 10.52
N ILE A 284 11.77 -21.89 10.57
CA ILE A 284 12.78 -21.95 11.62
C ILE A 284 12.21 -21.45 12.94
N ASP A 285 12.18 -22.33 13.94
CA ASP A 285 11.89 -21.94 15.32
C ASP A 285 13.10 -21.24 15.95
N TRP A 286 13.13 -19.92 15.86
CA TRP A 286 14.19 -19.06 16.39
C TRP A 286 14.32 -19.15 17.92
N ASN A 287 13.27 -19.57 18.61
CA ASN A 287 13.27 -19.71 20.08
C ASN A 287 13.85 -21.05 20.52
N ALA A 288 13.80 -22.08 19.66
CA ALA A 288 14.41 -23.38 19.94
C ALA A 288 15.94 -23.37 19.79
N ILE A 289 16.51 -22.36 19.11
CA ILE A 289 17.96 -22.26 18.89
C ILE A 289 18.70 -21.91 20.18
N ASP A 290 18.05 -21.15 21.06
CA ASP A 290 18.63 -20.72 22.33
C ASP A 290 17.53 -20.42 23.35
N SER A 291 17.61 -21.08 24.51
CA SER A 291 16.66 -20.91 25.62
C SER A 291 16.78 -19.56 26.33
N GLN A 292 17.89 -18.83 26.17
CA GLN A 292 18.15 -17.56 26.85
C GLN A 292 17.69 -16.34 26.05
N LEU A 293 17.66 -16.43 24.69
CA LEU A 293 17.30 -15.35 23.82
C LEU A 293 16.04 -15.70 23.02
N ILE A 294 14.99 -14.94 23.22
CA ILE A 294 13.75 -15.05 22.43
C ILE A 294 13.74 -14.09 21.26
N SER A 295 13.02 -14.47 20.21
CA SER A 295 12.74 -13.60 19.05
C SER A 295 11.27 -13.19 19.08
N LYS A 296 11.00 -11.89 18.98
CA LYS A 296 9.64 -11.35 18.96
C LYS A 296 9.47 -10.29 17.89
N HIS A 297 8.29 -10.26 17.30
CA HIS A 297 7.92 -9.21 16.39
C HIS A 297 7.26 -8.03 17.12
N ILE A 298 7.80 -6.82 16.95
CA ILE A 298 7.30 -5.60 17.55
C ILE A 298 6.90 -4.64 16.41
N VAL A 299 5.70 -4.08 16.50
CA VAL A 299 5.22 -3.08 15.53
C VAL A 299 5.44 -1.68 16.08
N ILE A 300 6.04 -0.81 15.28
CA ILE A 300 6.19 0.60 15.66
C ILE A 300 4.82 1.26 15.63
N SER A 301 4.32 1.62 16.80
CA SER A 301 3.04 2.30 16.96
C SER A 301 3.13 3.66 17.64
N ARG A 302 4.33 4.06 18.12
CA ARG A 302 4.55 5.38 18.70
C ARG A 302 4.92 6.42 17.66
N PRO A 303 4.16 7.52 17.54
CA PRO A 303 4.43 8.60 16.57
C PRO A 303 5.82 9.21 16.73
N GLU A 304 6.35 9.26 17.97
CA GLU A 304 7.65 9.85 18.26
C GLU A 304 8.83 9.09 17.66
N ILE A 305 8.61 7.84 17.24
CA ILE A 305 9.64 7.00 16.59
C ILE A 305 9.64 7.21 15.07
N ASN A 306 8.53 7.68 14.51
CA ASN A 306 8.42 7.93 13.08
C ASN A 306 9.47 8.90 12.58
N GLY A 307 10.19 8.53 11.52
CA GLY A 307 11.25 9.36 10.93
C GLY A 307 12.61 9.31 11.64
N LYS A 308 12.74 8.64 12.79
CA LYS A 308 14.01 8.49 13.49
C LYS A 308 14.89 7.41 12.86
N LYS A 309 16.20 7.62 12.87
CA LYS A 309 17.16 6.58 12.47
C LYS A 309 17.24 5.50 13.55
N LEU A 310 17.26 4.24 13.16
CA LEU A 310 17.34 3.09 14.07
C LEU A 310 18.53 3.22 15.04
N GLY A 311 19.70 3.60 14.54
CA GLY A 311 20.90 3.78 15.37
C GLY A 311 20.78 4.88 16.42
N SER A 312 19.95 5.91 16.19
CA SER A 312 19.76 7.00 17.16
C SER A 312 19.02 6.54 18.43
N LEU A 313 18.24 5.45 18.34
CA LEU A 313 17.50 4.90 19.48
C LEU A 313 18.39 4.09 20.43
N ARG A 314 19.62 3.73 20.02
CA ARG A 314 20.62 2.98 20.82
C ARG A 314 20.06 1.74 21.52
N LEU A 315 19.05 1.09 20.95
CA LEU A 315 18.30 -0.01 21.59
C LEU A 315 19.20 -1.16 21.98
N ARG A 316 20.22 -1.48 21.19
CA ARG A 316 21.21 -2.52 21.50
C ARG A 316 21.98 -2.21 22.78
N ASN A 317 22.49 -0.99 22.92
CA ASN A 317 23.33 -0.60 24.05
C ASN A 317 22.51 -0.35 25.32
N SER A 318 21.28 0.17 25.18
CA SER A 318 20.44 0.53 26.32
C SER A 318 19.65 -0.64 26.90
N TYR A 319 19.30 -1.61 26.05
CA TYR A 319 18.40 -2.73 26.45
C TYR A 319 19.01 -4.11 26.21
N GLY A 320 20.20 -4.22 25.61
CA GLY A 320 20.82 -5.53 25.31
C GLY A 320 20.06 -6.34 24.26
N ILE A 321 19.31 -5.69 23.37
CA ILE A 321 18.55 -6.34 22.30
C ILE A 321 19.20 -6.12 20.94
N ASN A 322 18.92 -7.02 20.02
CA ASN A 322 19.26 -6.81 18.61
C ASN A 322 18.00 -6.73 17.75
N ILE A 323 18.00 -5.83 16.75
CA ILE A 323 16.99 -5.82 15.70
C ILE A 323 17.62 -6.45 14.48
N SER A 324 17.10 -7.61 14.08
CA SER A 324 17.65 -8.41 13.01
C SER A 324 17.15 -7.96 11.64
N ARG A 325 15.87 -7.64 11.53
CA ARG A 325 15.24 -7.19 10.28
C ARG A 325 14.04 -6.29 10.56
N VAL A 326 13.67 -5.52 9.54
CA VAL A 326 12.49 -4.65 9.54
C VAL A 326 11.62 -5.03 8.36
N MET A 327 10.35 -5.33 8.61
CA MET A 327 9.36 -5.58 7.56
C MET A 327 8.53 -4.31 7.38
N ARG A 328 8.51 -3.77 6.16
CA ARG A 328 7.73 -2.59 5.76
C ARG A 328 6.92 -2.94 4.54
N SER A 329 5.59 -2.91 4.64
CA SER A 329 4.68 -3.18 3.50
C SER A 329 5.03 -4.45 2.72
N GLY A 330 5.40 -5.53 3.43
CA GLY A 330 5.77 -6.82 2.82
C GLY A 330 7.24 -6.95 2.39
N VAL A 331 8.02 -5.86 2.40
CA VAL A 331 9.45 -5.88 2.04
C VAL A 331 10.32 -6.02 3.29
N GLN A 332 11.28 -6.94 3.24
CA GLN A 332 12.27 -7.10 4.31
C GLN A 332 13.44 -6.13 4.10
N LEU A 333 13.73 -5.33 5.12
CA LEU A 333 14.82 -4.36 5.13
C LEU A 333 15.88 -4.78 6.15
N LEU A 334 17.14 -4.62 5.80
CA LEU A 334 18.26 -4.83 6.72
C LEU A 334 18.26 -3.74 7.80
N ALA A 335 18.30 -4.15 9.07
CA ALA A 335 18.23 -3.26 10.23
C ALA A 335 19.56 -2.50 10.49
N THR A 336 19.99 -1.71 9.50
CA THR A 336 21.21 -0.89 9.63
C THR A 336 20.98 0.34 10.52
N PRO A 337 21.99 0.89 11.17
CA PRO A 337 21.86 2.08 12.02
C PRO A 337 21.29 3.31 11.29
N GLY A 338 21.52 3.41 9.97
CA GLY A 338 21.04 4.50 9.12
C GLY A 338 19.59 4.35 8.66
N LEU A 339 18.93 3.20 8.90
CA LEU A 339 17.55 2.96 8.48
C LEU A 339 16.61 3.91 9.22
N ILE A 340 15.79 4.63 8.47
CA ILE A 340 14.75 5.51 9.01
C ILE A 340 13.52 4.65 9.28
N LEU A 341 13.07 4.64 10.53
CA LEU A 341 11.89 3.91 10.97
C LEU A 341 10.60 4.64 10.64
N GLN A 342 9.54 3.88 10.36
CA GLN A 342 8.20 4.39 10.07
C GLN A 342 7.15 3.73 10.95
N LEU A 343 6.04 4.43 11.18
CA LEU A 343 4.86 3.82 11.79
C LEU A 343 4.40 2.62 10.98
N GLY A 344 4.06 1.53 11.67
CA GLY A 344 3.66 0.27 11.04
C GLY A 344 4.82 -0.66 10.67
N ASP A 345 6.09 -0.21 10.75
CA ASP A 345 7.22 -1.11 10.59
C ASP A 345 7.15 -2.25 11.61
N ARG A 346 7.32 -3.48 11.15
CA ARG A 346 7.41 -4.67 12.00
C ARG A 346 8.87 -5.03 12.18
N LEU A 347 9.37 -4.88 13.40
CA LEU A 347 10.74 -5.17 13.78
C LEU A 347 10.85 -6.60 14.32
N THR A 348 11.82 -7.39 13.84
CA THR A 348 12.20 -8.65 14.48
C THR A 348 13.27 -8.35 15.52
N VAL A 349 12.89 -8.44 16.78
CA VAL A 349 13.73 -8.10 17.94
C VAL A 349 14.17 -9.39 18.62
N VAL A 350 15.47 -9.52 18.92
CA VAL A 350 16.09 -10.66 19.60
C VAL A 350 16.70 -10.17 20.91
N GLY A 351 16.41 -10.85 22.00
CA GLY A 351 16.91 -10.48 23.32
C GLY A 351 16.31 -11.31 24.45
N GLU A 352 16.69 -10.99 25.67
CA GLU A 352 16.04 -11.55 26.87
C GLU A 352 14.58 -11.06 26.95
N ALA A 353 13.68 -11.89 27.48
CA ALA A 353 12.25 -11.60 27.56
C ALA A 353 11.96 -10.22 28.20
N LYS A 354 12.61 -9.94 29.34
CA LYS A 354 12.45 -8.68 30.07
C LYS A 354 12.96 -7.46 29.30
N ALA A 355 14.04 -7.62 28.55
CA ALA A 355 14.60 -6.58 27.70
C ALA A 355 13.65 -6.24 26.53
N ILE A 356 13.05 -7.26 25.92
CA ILE A 356 12.07 -7.09 24.85
C ILE A 356 10.82 -6.39 25.35
N GLU A 357 10.29 -6.70 26.52
CA GLU A 357 9.16 -5.98 27.13
C GLU A 357 9.45 -4.49 27.33
N ASN A 358 10.67 -4.14 27.75
CA ASN A 358 11.06 -2.74 27.87
C ASN A 358 11.11 -2.02 26.50
N VAL A 359 11.62 -2.71 25.49
CA VAL A 359 11.66 -2.17 24.12
C VAL A 359 10.27 -2.04 23.53
N GLU A 360 9.33 -2.94 23.84
CA GLU A 360 7.92 -2.79 23.46
C GLU A 360 7.31 -1.48 23.99
N LYS A 361 7.64 -1.12 25.24
CA LYS A 361 7.17 0.16 25.80
C LYS A 361 7.74 1.36 25.04
N VAL A 362 8.95 1.26 24.53
CA VAL A 362 9.59 2.34 23.76
C VAL A 362 9.03 2.44 22.34
N LEU A 363 8.84 1.31 21.66
CA LEU A 363 8.39 1.25 20.28
C LEU A 363 6.86 1.29 20.13
N GLY A 364 6.15 0.83 21.19
CA GLY A 364 4.69 0.87 21.29
C GLY A 364 4.03 -0.50 21.17
N ASN A 365 4.30 -1.29 20.15
CA ASN A 365 3.72 -2.62 19.86
C ASN A 365 2.17 -2.72 19.95
N ALA A 366 1.48 -1.60 19.80
CA ALA A 366 0.02 -1.53 19.91
C ALA A 366 -0.62 -1.78 18.53
N VAL A 367 -0.62 -3.04 18.08
CA VAL A 367 -1.24 -3.45 16.80
C VAL A 367 -2.73 -3.08 16.75
N LYS A 368 -3.43 -3.13 17.88
CA LYS A 368 -4.84 -2.70 17.98
C LYS A 368 -4.98 -1.21 17.70
N THR A 369 -4.14 -0.36 18.31
CA THR A 369 -4.21 1.10 18.13
C THR A 369 -3.94 1.52 16.68
N LEU A 370 -3.14 0.75 15.92
CA LEU A 370 -2.91 0.99 14.49
C LEU A 370 -4.04 0.46 13.61
N LYS A 371 -4.83 -0.50 14.12
CA LYS A 371 -5.98 -1.06 13.40
C LYS A 371 -7.27 -0.29 13.66
N ASP A 372 -7.39 0.39 14.80
CA ASP A 372 -8.58 1.15 15.14
C ASP A 372 -8.51 2.54 14.48
N PRO A 373 -9.33 2.80 13.45
CA PRO A 373 -9.31 4.10 12.79
C PRO A 373 -9.83 5.18 13.76
N ASN A 374 -9.16 6.31 13.78
CA ASN A 374 -9.65 7.47 14.51
C ASN A 374 -10.81 8.11 13.73
N LEU A 375 -12.03 7.65 13.99
CA LEU A 375 -13.24 8.10 13.30
C LEU A 375 -13.42 9.62 13.40
N ALA A 376 -13.10 10.21 14.55
CA ALA A 376 -13.21 11.66 14.72
C ALA A 376 -12.29 12.41 13.74
N ALA A 377 -11.03 11.96 13.60
CA ALA A 377 -10.09 12.56 12.66
C ALA A 377 -10.56 12.40 11.20
N ILE A 378 -11.13 11.23 10.86
CA ILE A 378 -11.68 10.96 9.52
C ILE A 378 -12.80 11.96 9.21
N PHE A 379 -13.79 12.10 10.10
CA PHE A 379 -14.91 13.01 9.86
C PHE A 379 -14.51 14.48 9.86
N ILE A 380 -13.55 14.90 10.71
CA ILE A 380 -12.97 16.25 10.64
C ILE A 380 -12.28 16.47 9.29
N GLY A 381 -11.49 15.53 8.82
CA GLY A 381 -10.85 15.60 7.52
C GLY A 381 -11.85 15.69 6.36
N ILE A 382 -12.94 14.93 6.41
CA ILE A 382 -14.04 15.03 5.43
C ILE A 382 -14.65 16.42 5.43
N VAL A 383 -14.95 16.99 6.60
CA VAL A 383 -15.50 18.36 6.69
C VAL A 383 -14.53 19.37 6.09
N LEU A 384 -13.24 19.30 6.43
CA LEU A 384 -12.22 20.17 5.85
C LEU A 384 -12.12 20.00 4.33
N GLY A 385 -12.21 18.75 3.84
CA GLY A 385 -12.24 18.44 2.42
C GLY A 385 -13.44 19.05 1.72
N LEU A 386 -14.62 18.96 2.30
CA LEU A 386 -15.83 19.57 1.75
C LEU A 386 -15.77 21.10 1.73
N ILE A 387 -15.20 21.71 2.76
CA ILE A 387 -14.94 23.17 2.79
C ILE A 387 -14.00 23.54 1.64
N LEU A 388 -12.86 22.85 1.51
CA LEU A 388 -11.90 23.09 0.43
C LEU A 388 -12.54 22.87 -0.95
N GLY A 389 -13.33 21.81 -1.09
CA GLY A 389 -14.04 21.48 -2.33
C GLY A 389 -15.10 22.49 -2.75
N SER A 390 -15.63 23.27 -1.79
CA SER A 390 -16.64 24.28 -2.00
C SER A 390 -16.08 25.63 -2.44
N ILE A 391 -14.76 25.86 -2.33
CA ILE A 391 -14.11 27.12 -2.67
C ILE A 391 -14.23 27.36 -4.19
N PRO A 392 -14.86 28.47 -4.62
CA PRO A 392 -14.94 28.80 -6.04
C PRO A 392 -13.60 29.34 -6.54
N ILE A 393 -13.06 28.75 -7.60
CA ILE A 393 -11.81 29.16 -8.24
C ILE A 393 -12.18 29.82 -9.58
N ALA A 394 -11.88 31.10 -9.72
CA ALA A 394 -12.08 31.82 -10.99
C ALA A 394 -10.92 31.48 -11.94
N ILE A 395 -11.24 30.88 -13.08
CA ILE A 395 -10.26 30.57 -14.14
C ILE A 395 -10.49 31.56 -15.29
N PRO A 396 -9.45 32.30 -15.74
CA PRO A 396 -9.59 33.19 -16.89
C PRO A 396 -10.09 32.43 -18.14
N GLY A 397 -11.14 32.95 -18.76
CA GLY A 397 -11.76 32.34 -19.95
C GLY A 397 -12.92 31.38 -19.67
N ILE A 398 -13.24 31.11 -18.40
CA ILE A 398 -14.41 30.31 -18.01
C ILE A 398 -15.39 31.21 -17.29
N SER A 399 -16.65 31.26 -17.79
CA SER A 399 -17.69 32.15 -17.27
C SER A 399 -18.20 31.78 -15.87
N THR A 400 -18.08 30.53 -15.47
CA THR A 400 -18.52 30.03 -14.17
C THR A 400 -17.32 29.61 -13.32
N PRO A 401 -17.26 29.98 -12.01
CA PRO A 401 -16.17 29.53 -11.14
C PRO A 401 -16.14 28.00 -11.02
N VAL A 402 -14.95 27.43 -11.19
CA VAL A 402 -14.72 25.97 -11.03
C VAL A 402 -14.50 25.66 -9.56
N LYS A 403 -15.07 24.53 -9.09
CA LYS A 403 -14.91 24.04 -7.72
C LYS A 403 -14.30 22.64 -7.79
N LEU A 404 -13.48 22.28 -6.81
CA LEU A 404 -12.99 20.90 -6.66
C LEU A 404 -14.14 19.92 -6.38
N GLY A 405 -15.22 20.41 -5.80
CA GLY A 405 -16.45 19.65 -5.55
C GLY A 405 -16.32 18.61 -4.43
N LEU A 406 -17.34 17.72 -4.37
CA LEU A 406 -17.41 16.67 -3.35
C LEU A 406 -16.33 15.57 -3.53
N ALA A 407 -15.72 15.46 -4.70
CA ALA A 407 -14.68 14.50 -4.96
C ALA A 407 -13.27 15.08 -4.74
N GLY A 408 -12.98 16.24 -5.35
CA GLY A 408 -11.63 16.80 -5.36
C GLY A 408 -11.17 17.35 -4.02
N GLY A 409 -12.05 18.00 -3.27
CA GLY A 409 -11.70 18.54 -1.95
C GLY A 409 -11.33 17.45 -0.94
N PRO A 410 -12.18 16.45 -0.70
CA PRO A 410 -11.89 15.38 0.25
C PRO A 410 -10.65 14.55 -0.11
N ILE A 411 -10.39 14.24 -1.39
CA ILE A 411 -9.19 13.49 -1.77
C ILE A 411 -7.91 14.29 -1.47
N VAL A 412 -7.90 15.60 -1.72
CA VAL A 412 -6.73 16.46 -1.46
C VAL A 412 -6.44 16.54 0.03
N VAL A 413 -7.46 16.66 0.88
CA VAL A 413 -7.27 16.68 2.34
C VAL A 413 -6.91 15.30 2.89
N GLY A 414 -7.33 14.21 2.25
CA GLY A 414 -6.97 12.85 2.60
C GLY A 414 -5.49 12.51 2.33
N ILE A 415 -4.86 13.14 1.33
CA ILE A 415 -3.43 13.00 0.99
C ILE A 415 -2.57 13.75 2.00
#